data_abd11f21e2a789e96a7ec58e30de15ce
#
_entry.id   abd11f21e2a789e96a7ec58e30de15ce
#
_cell.length_a   1.000
_cell.length_b   1.000
_cell.length_c   1.000
_cell.angle_alpha   90.00
_cell.angle_beta   90.00
_cell.angle_gamma   90.00
#
_symmetry.space_group_name_H-M   'P 1'
#
loop_
_entity.id
_entity.type
_entity.pdbx_description
1 polymer ?
#
loop_
_entity_poly.entity_id
_entity_poly.type
_entity_poly.pdbx_seq_one_letter_code
_entity_poly.pdbx_strand_id
1 'polypeptide(L)'
;MRKAGVLMPVSALPSRIGAGELGESAFQFIELLKGNHVKIWQILPLNPVGYGNSPYQPYSSCAGDELYISLDALAEEGLLKEHPKEFQERATRVDYEAVRQYREPFLRTAFDVFTEKKGQEETAYKEFASQEWVYAVSYTHL
;
A
#
# COMPACT_ATOMS: atom_id res chain seq x y z
N MET A 1 -20.21 -13.64 20.69
CA MET A 1 -18.84 -14.05 21.02
C MET A 1 -17.94 -12.83 20.94
N ARG A 2 -17.13 -12.49 21.96
CA ARG A 2 -16.21 -11.35 21.91
C ARG A 2 -14.99 -11.73 21.06
N LYS A 3 -14.48 -10.78 20.25
CA LYS A 3 -13.27 -10.95 19.45
C LYS A 3 -12.27 -9.89 19.86
N ALA A 4 -11.00 -10.24 19.95
CA ALA A 4 -9.92 -9.28 20.11
C ALA A 4 -9.47 -8.79 18.72
N GLY A 5 -9.12 -7.51 18.63
CA GLY A 5 -8.57 -6.89 17.45
C GLY A 5 -7.47 -5.89 17.80
N VAL A 6 -6.64 -5.57 16.83
CA VAL A 6 -5.59 -4.55 16.91
C VAL A 6 -5.86 -3.52 15.82
N LEU A 7 -5.79 -2.23 16.19
CA LEU A 7 -5.74 -1.14 15.22
C LEU A 7 -4.27 -0.82 14.96
N MET A 8 -3.83 -0.98 13.71
CA MET A 8 -2.47 -0.67 13.28
C MET A 8 -2.53 -0.18 11.82
N PRO A 9 -2.17 1.07 11.54
CA PRO A 9 -2.06 1.55 10.17
C PRO A 9 -1.01 0.75 9.39
N VAL A 10 -1.27 0.46 8.12
CA VAL A 10 -0.28 -0.21 7.26
C VAL A 10 1.02 0.58 7.19
N SER A 11 0.93 1.92 7.07
CA SER A 11 2.11 2.80 7.04
C SER A 11 2.97 2.76 8.30
N ALA A 12 2.45 2.25 9.43
CA ALA A 12 3.19 2.12 10.69
C ALA A 12 3.91 0.76 10.83
N LEU A 13 3.76 -0.15 9.87
CA LEU A 13 4.52 -1.38 9.84
C LEU A 13 6.01 -1.09 9.57
N PRO A 14 6.92 -1.93 10.09
CA PRO A 14 8.34 -1.80 9.79
C PRO A 14 8.58 -1.86 8.27
N SER A 15 9.40 -0.95 7.77
CA SER A 15 9.78 -0.93 6.36
C SER A 15 11.21 -0.42 6.21
N ARG A 16 11.96 -1.00 5.28
CA ARG A 16 13.29 -0.52 4.89
C ARG A 16 13.23 0.57 3.82
N ILE A 17 12.06 0.85 3.30
CA ILE A 17 11.83 1.80 2.20
C ILE A 17 10.94 2.98 2.60
N GLY A 18 11.00 3.38 3.87
CA GLY A 18 10.49 4.64 4.41
C GLY A 18 9.15 4.53 5.13
N ALA A 19 8.13 3.92 4.54
CA ALA A 19 6.83 3.71 5.17
C ALA A 19 6.37 2.27 4.98
N GLY A 20 5.56 1.76 5.91
CA GLY A 20 4.98 0.43 5.82
C GLY A 20 4.11 0.26 4.57
N GLU A 21 4.15 -0.94 4.00
CA GLU A 21 3.47 -1.31 2.76
C GLU A 21 2.80 -2.68 2.87
N LEU A 22 1.99 -3.05 1.89
CA LEU A 22 1.34 -4.37 1.80
C LEU A 22 2.32 -5.41 1.21
N GLY A 23 3.42 -5.62 1.93
CA GLY A 23 4.49 -6.55 1.60
C GLY A 23 4.78 -7.52 2.73
N GLU A 24 6.01 -8.01 2.79
CA GLU A 24 6.46 -9.03 3.75
C GLU A 24 6.15 -8.68 5.21
N SER A 25 6.37 -7.42 5.63
CA SER A 25 6.06 -6.97 7.01
C SER A 25 4.57 -7.08 7.34
N ALA A 26 3.69 -6.86 6.36
CA ALA A 26 2.25 -7.02 6.56
C ALA A 26 1.88 -8.49 6.74
N PHE A 27 2.46 -9.39 5.96
CA PHE A 27 2.25 -10.83 6.12
C PHE A 27 2.79 -11.32 7.46
N GLN A 28 3.99 -10.91 7.86
CA GLN A 28 4.56 -11.24 9.17
C GLN A 28 3.69 -10.74 10.32
N PHE A 29 3.11 -9.54 10.19
CA PHE A 29 2.20 -9.01 11.19
C PHE A 29 0.90 -9.85 11.27
N ILE A 30 0.35 -10.28 10.15
CA ILE A 30 -0.81 -11.18 10.12
C ILE A 30 -0.50 -12.51 10.82
N GLU A 31 0.66 -13.11 10.55
CA GLU A 31 1.06 -14.35 11.22
C GLU A 31 1.28 -14.16 12.73
N LEU A 32 1.83 -13.01 13.14
CA LEU A 32 1.94 -12.63 14.55
C LEU A 32 0.56 -12.55 15.23
N LEU A 33 -0.40 -11.88 14.59
CA LEU A 33 -1.78 -11.78 15.10
C LEU A 33 -2.43 -13.15 15.21
N LYS A 34 -2.28 -13.98 14.17
CA LYS A 34 -2.81 -15.35 14.12
C LYS A 34 -2.22 -16.21 15.24
N GLY A 35 -0.89 -16.17 15.44
CA GLY A 35 -0.21 -16.90 16.52
C GLY A 35 -0.66 -16.50 17.93
N ASN A 36 -1.14 -15.27 18.10
CA ASN A 36 -1.67 -14.74 19.35
C ASN A 36 -3.22 -14.77 19.44
N HIS A 37 -3.87 -15.50 18.55
CA HIS A 37 -5.33 -15.62 18.48
C HIS A 37 -6.10 -14.30 18.32
N VAL A 38 -5.44 -13.24 17.84
CA VAL A 38 -6.07 -11.97 17.45
C VAL A 38 -6.70 -12.15 16.08
N LYS A 39 -8.00 -11.87 15.95
CA LYS A 39 -8.79 -12.22 14.75
C LYS A 39 -9.13 -11.02 13.88
N ILE A 40 -8.85 -9.83 14.33
CA ILE A 40 -9.20 -8.60 13.63
C ILE A 40 -7.96 -7.71 13.57
N TRP A 41 -7.55 -7.34 12.37
CA TRP A 41 -6.65 -6.25 12.13
C TRP A 41 -7.46 -5.09 11.53
N GLN A 42 -7.59 -3.99 12.28
CA GLN A 42 -8.21 -2.77 11.81
C GLN A 42 -7.12 -1.86 11.25
N ILE A 43 -7.29 -1.45 10.03
CA ILE A 43 -6.40 -0.50 9.35
C ILE A 43 -7.06 0.88 9.23
N LEU A 44 -6.28 1.89 8.89
CA LEU A 44 -6.80 3.18 8.44
C LEU A 44 -7.11 3.14 6.94
N PRO A 45 -7.90 4.11 6.41
CA PRO A 45 -8.16 4.20 4.98
C PRO A 45 -6.88 4.16 4.15
N LEU A 46 -6.90 3.44 3.05
CA LEU A 46 -5.75 3.24 2.13
C LEU A 46 -5.83 4.18 0.91
N ASN A 47 -6.56 5.27 1.02
CA ASN A 47 -6.71 6.23 -0.06
C ASN A 47 -5.54 7.22 -0.10
N PRO A 48 -5.25 7.81 -1.29
CA PRO A 48 -4.18 8.80 -1.42
C PRO A 48 -4.48 10.03 -0.59
N VAL A 49 -3.60 10.30 0.38
CA VAL A 49 -3.79 11.37 1.35
C VAL A 49 -3.50 12.74 0.74
N GLY A 50 -4.30 13.74 1.18
CA GLY A 50 -4.13 15.12 0.80
C GLY A 50 -3.14 15.88 1.69
N TYR A 51 -3.33 17.19 1.72
CA TYR A 51 -2.53 18.08 2.55
C TYR A 51 -2.55 17.63 4.02
N GLY A 52 -1.36 17.58 4.64
CA GLY A 52 -1.19 17.15 6.03
C GLY A 52 -1.16 15.64 6.24
N ASN A 53 -1.15 14.85 5.18
CA ASN A 53 -1.05 13.37 5.20
C ASN A 53 -2.10 12.69 6.10
N SER A 54 -3.29 13.31 6.21
CA SER A 54 -4.39 12.73 6.99
C SER A 54 -5.12 11.67 6.18
N PRO A 55 -5.23 10.43 6.67
CA PRO A 55 -5.97 9.36 5.97
C PRO A 55 -7.48 9.64 5.90
N TYR A 56 -7.97 10.62 6.64
CA TYR A 56 -9.37 11.03 6.66
C TYR A 56 -9.68 12.21 5.72
N GLN A 57 -8.69 12.71 5.00
CA GLN A 57 -8.83 13.78 4.01
C GLN A 57 -8.16 13.37 2.69
N PRO A 58 -8.65 12.30 2.04
CA PRO A 58 -8.08 11.82 0.79
C PRO A 58 -8.43 12.72 -0.38
N TYR A 59 -7.57 12.75 -1.40
CA TYR A 59 -7.91 13.37 -2.69
C TYR A 59 -8.98 12.58 -3.46
N SER A 60 -9.04 11.28 -3.22
CA SER A 60 -10.01 10.38 -3.82
C SER A 60 -10.45 9.34 -2.80
N SER A 61 -11.74 9.11 -2.68
CA SER A 61 -12.31 8.06 -1.84
C SER A 61 -12.34 6.69 -2.53
N CYS A 62 -12.04 6.63 -3.83
CA CYS A 62 -12.10 5.42 -4.62
C CYS A 62 -10.73 4.87 -5.01
N ALA A 63 -9.70 5.73 -5.09
CA ALA A 63 -8.36 5.33 -5.45
C ALA A 63 -7.61 4.73 -4.25
N GLY A 64 -6.79 3.71 -4.48
CA GLY A 64 -5.78 3.26 -3.54
C GLY A 64 -4.54 4.14 -3.60
N ASP A 65 -3.85 4.32 -2.48
CA ASP A 65 -2.58 5.04 -2.42
C ASP A 65 -1.44 4.12 -2.88
N GLU A 66 -0.69 4.54 -3.88
CA GLU A 66 0.47 3.84 -4.40
C GLU A 66 1.58 3.64 -3.35
N LEU A 67 1.53 4.38 -2.26
CA LEU A 67 2.44 4.21 -1.11
C LEU A 67 2.39 2.80 -0.52
N TYR A 68 1.26 2.11 -0.65
CA TYR A 68 1.07 0.77 -0.10
C TYR A 68 1.46 -0.37 -1.03
N ILE A 69 1.88 -0.09 -2.27
CA ILE A 69 2.37 -1.10 -3.20
C ILE A 69 3.74 -1.60 -2.74
N SER A 70 3.93 -2.89 -2.57
CA SER A 70 5.24 -3.44 -2.21
C SER A 70 6.21 -3.37 -3.39
N LEU A 71 7.28 -2.59 -3.25
CA LEU A 71 8.33 -2.52 -4.28
C LEU A 71 9.12 -3.82 -4.37
N ASP A 72 9.26 -4.56 -3.27
CA ASP A 72 9.91 -5.87 -3.30
C ASP A 72 9.06 -6.89 -4.05
N ALA A 73 7.74 -6.90 -3.86
CA ALA A 73 6.85 -7.76 -4.63
C ALA A 73 6.90 -7.44 -6.12
N LEU A 74 6.99 -6.16 -6.51
CA LEU A 74 7.18 -5.78 -7.92
C LEU A 74 8.51 -6.31 -8.50
N ALA A 75 9.57 -6.37 -7.69
CA ALA A 75 10.83 -6.96 -8.11
C ALA A 75 10.72 -8.48 -8.25
N GLU A 76 10.07 -9.16 -7.31
CA GLU A 76 9.81 -10.60 -7.36
C GLU A 76 8.97 -11.01 -8.57
N GLU A 77 8.01 -10.18 -8.97
CA GLU A 77 7.21 -10.36 -10.20
C GLU A 77 7.98 -9.99 -11.48
N GLY A 78 9.22 -9.53 -11.36
CA GLY A 78 10.07 -9.15 -12.49
C GLY A 78 9.64 -7.87 -13.19
N LEU A 79 8.92 -7.00 -12.49
CA LEU A 79 8.56 -5.67 -12.95
C LEU A 79 9.65 -4.64 -12.60
N LEU A 80 10.53 -4.98 -11.68
CA LEU A 80 11.77 -4.25 -11.40
C LEU A 80 12.97 -5.17 -11.64
N LYS A 81 14.10 -4.62 -12.09
CA LYS A 81 15.33 -5.39 -12.33
C LYS A 81 16.04 -5.78 -11.04
N GLU A 82 15.91 -4.96 -10.02
CA GLU A 82 16.58 -5.10 -8.74
C GLU A 82 15.63 -4.70 -7.61
N HIS A 83 15.85 -5.28 -6.43
CA HIS A 83 15.17 -4.84 -5.22
C HIS A 83 15.62 -3.41 -4.87
N PRO A 84 14.68 -2.54 -4.44
CA PRO A 84 15.02 -1.19 -4.01
C PRO A 84 16.02 -1.23 -2.84
N LYS A 85 16.94 -0.27 -2.83
CA LYS A 85 17.86 -0.09 -1.71
C LYS A 85 17.11 0.45 -0.49
N GLU A 86 17.73 0.30 0.68
CA GLU A 86 17.17 0.87 1.89
C GLU A 86 17.09 2.40 1.77
N PHE A 87 15.92 2.94 2.12
CA PHE A 87 15.71 4.39 2.20
C PHE A 87 16.35 4.92 3.49
N GLN A 88 17.44 5.66 3.33
CA GLN A 88 18.26 6.13 4.45
C GLN A 88 17.75 7.46 5.00
N GLU A 89 16.60 7.48 5.60
CA GLU A 89 16.18 8.63 6.38
C GLU A 89 16.16 8.28 7.88
N ARG A 90 17.05 8.92 8.64
CA ARG A 90 17.10 8.78 10.11
C ARG A 90 16.17 9.77 10.78
N ALA A 91 14.93 9.83 10.34
CA ALA A 91 13.93 10.69 10.95
C ALA A 91 13.16 9.94 12.05
N THR A 92 12.79 10.66 13.11
CA THR A 92 11.90 10.15 14.15
C THR A 92 10.44 10.06 13.69
N ARG A 93 10.16 10.59 12.52
CA ARG A 93 8.85 10.60 11.85
C ARG A 93 9.03 10.34 10.38
N VAL A 94 8.06 9.70 9.74
CA VAL A 94 8.05 9.47 8.30
C VAL A 94 7.85 10.80 7.58
N ASP A 95 8.78 11.13 6.69
CA ASP A 95 8.59 12.17 5.68
C ASP A 95 7.93 11.54 4.45
N TYR A 96 6.62 11.63 4.37
CA TYR A 96 5.85 11.02 3.29
C TYR A 96 6.20 11.60 1.92
N GLU A 97 6.59 12.87 1.84
CA GLU A 97 6.99 13.50 0.59
C GLU A 97 8.31 12.90 0.08
N ALA A 98 9.31 12.81 0.94
CA ALA A 98 10.59 12.19 0.60
C ALA A 98 10.42 10.70 0.24
N VAL A 99 9.55 9.97 0.95
CA VAL A 99 9.23 8.57 0.63
C VAL A 99 8.57 8.46 -0.75
N ARG A 100 7.61 9.33 -1.10
CA ARG A 100 6.97 9.33 -2.42
C ARG A 100 7.98 9.63 -3.52
N GLN A 101 8.82 10.64 -3.35
CA GLN A 101 9.87 10.99 -4.31
C GLN A 101 10.86 9.84 -4.51
N TYR A 102 11.20 9.10 -3.46
CA TYR A 102 12.04 7.92 -3.55
C TYR A 102 11.36 6.79 -4.32
N ARG A 103 10.07 6.55 -4.12
CA ARG A 103 9.32 5.42 -4.68
C ARG A 103 8.89 5.64 -6.13
N GLU A 104 8.60 6.87 -6.51
CA GLU A 104 8.04 7.21 -7.83
C GLU A 104 8.83 6.63 -9.01
N PRO A 105 10.18 6.71 -9.08
CA PRO A 105 10.94 6.13 -10.20
C PRO A 105 10.76 4.62 -10.34
N PHE A 106 10.66 3.90 -9.23
CA PHE A 106 10.44 2.45 -9.24
C PHE A 106 9.04 2.11 -9.74
N LEU A 107 8.02 2.82 -9.26
CA LEU A 107 6.63 2.62 -9.70
C LEU A 107 6.46 2.93 -11.20
N ARG A 108 7.09 3.99 -11.70
CA ARG A 108 7.10 4.29 -13.14
C ARG A 108 7.77 3.18 -13.94
N THR A 109 8.95 2.74 -13.51
CA THR A 109 9.66 1.64 -14.18
C THR A 109 8.83 0.36 -14.20
N ALA A 110 8.21 0.02 -13.08
CA ALA A 110 7.33 -1.17 -13.00
C ALA A 110 6.12 -1.04 -13.94
N PHE A 111 5.51 0.14 -14.02
CA PHE A 111 4.40 0.41 -14.93
C PHE A 111 4.82 0.29 -16.40
N ASP A 112 5.98 0.83 -16.77
CA ASP A 112 6.52 0.74 -18.13
C ASP A 112 6.73 -0.73 -18.53
N VAL A 113 7.39 -1.51 -17.66
CA VAL A 113 7.61 -2.96 -17.89
C VAL A 113 6.28 -3.73 -17.95
N PHE A 114 5.32 -3.40 -17.09
CA PHE A 114 3.98 -3.99 -17.13
C PHE A 114 3.29 -3.72 -18.47
N THR A 115 3.40 -2.49 -18.96
CA THR A 115 2.83 -2.08 -20.25
C THR A 115 3.52 -2.76 -21.43
N GLU A 116 4.85 -2.85 -21.43
CA GLU A 116 5.63 -3.55 -22.44
C GLU A 116 5.30 -5.06 -22.51
N LYS A 117 5.10 -5.69 -21.34
CA LYS A 117 4.67 -7.09 -21.22
C LYS A 117 3.18 -7.29 -21.55
N LYS A 118 2.48 -6.23 -21.96
CA LYS A 118 1.03 -6.24 -22.23
C LYS A 118 0.18 -6.68 -21.03
N GLY A 119 0.58 -6.29 -19.84
CA GLY A 119 -0.12 -6.63 -18.60
C GLY A 119 -1.58 -6.19 -18.59
N GLN A 120 -1.93 -5.10 -19.30
CA GLN A 120 -3.33 -4.67 -19.46
C GLN A 120 -4.17 -5.66 -20.28
N GLU A 121 -3.59 -6.61 -21.00
CA GLU A 121 -4.29 -7.67 -21.72
C GLU A 121 -4.61 -8.87 -20.82
N GLU A 122 -4.01 -8.96 -19.64
CA GLU A 122 -4.27 -10.02 -18.69
C GLU A 122 -5.72 -10.00 -18.18
N THR A 123 -6.30 -11.18 -18.03
CA THR A 123 -7.71 -11.34 -17.61
C THR A 123 -7.96 -10.67 -16.27
N ALA A 124 -7.08 -10.86 -15.30
CA ALA A 124 -7.21 -10.28 -13.96
C ALA A 124 -7.24 -8.75 -14.00
N TYR A 125 -6.40 -8.12 -14.83
CA TYR A 125 -6.41 -6.67 -15.01
C TYR A 125 -7.71 -6.19 -15.65
N LYS A 126 -8.17 -6.88 -16.71
CA LYS A 126 -9.42 -6.52 -17.40
C LYS A 126 -10.63 -6.68 -16.48
N GLU A 127 -10.70 -7.75 -15.72
CA GLU A 127 -11.75 -7.95 -14.74
C GLU A 127 -11.74 -6.84 -13.67
N PHE A 128 -10.57 -6.52 -13.12
CA PHE A 128 -10.41 -5.42 -12.17
C PHE A 128 -10.83 -4.07 -12.78
N ALA A 129 -10.36 -3.75 -13.98
CA ALA A 129 -10.64 -2.49 -14.65
C ALA A 129 -12.11 -2.35 -15.10
N SER A 130 -12.79 -3.48 -15.33
CA SER A 130 -14.22 -3.50 -15.73
C SER A 130 -15.18 -3.45 -14.57
N GLN A 131 -14.72 -3.64 -13.32
CA GLN A 131 -15.58 -3.56 -12.15
C GLN A 131 -16.14 -2.14 -12.02
N GLU A 132 -17.47 -2.03 -11.99
CA GLU A 132 -18.09 -0.80 -11.53
C GLU A 132 -17.71 -0.60 -10.06
N TRP A 133 -16.82 0.35 -9.79
CA TRP A 133 -16.48 0.72 -8.44
C TRP A 133 -17.73 1.29 -7.79
N VAL A 134 -18.38 0.46 -6.98
CA VAL A 134 -19.38 0.95 -6.05
C VAL A 134 -18.67 1.97 -5.19
N TYR A 135 -19.02 3.24 -5.35
CA TYR A 135 -18.48 4.34 -4.57
C TYR A 135 -18.56 3.95 -3.09
N ALA A 136 -17.43 3.70 -2.47
CA ALA A 136 -17.40 3.54 -1.04
C ALA A 136 -18.07 4.78 -0.46
N VAL A 137 -19.09 4.56 0.36
CA VAL A 137 -19.88 5.65 0.96
C VAL A 137 -18.89 6.61 1.60
N SER A 138 -18.87 7.83 1.10
CA SER A 138 -18.07 8.91 1.67
C SER A 138 -18.49 9.07 3.14
N TYR A 139 -17.52 9.18 4.04
CA TYR A 139 -17.75 9.48 5.47
C TYR A 139 -18.52 10.80 5.71
N THR A 140 -18.85 11.53 4.66
CA THR A 140 -19.65 12.75 4.70
C THR A 140 -21.15 12.50 4.90
N HIS A 141 -21.58 11.24 5.02
CA HIS A 141 -22.97 10.84 5.24
C HIS A 141 -23.22 10.14 6.59
N LEU A 142 -22.34 10.32 7.56
CA LEU A 142 -22.58 9.93 8.94
C LEU A 142 -22.97 11.13 9.78
#